data_6d1c969e2d6a8ebcb9643b2588a68103
#
_entry.id   6d1c969e2d6a8ebcb9643b2588a68103
#
_cell.length_a   1.000
_cell.length_b   1.000
_cell.length_c   1.000
_cell.angle_alpha   90.00
_cell.angle_beta   90.00
_cell.angle_gamma   90.00
#
_symmetry.space_group_name_H-M   'P 1'
#
loop_
_entity.id
_entity.type
_entity.pdbx_description
1 polymer ?
#
loop_
_entity_poly.entity_id
_entity_poly.type
_entity_poly.pdbx_seq_one_letter_code
_entity_poly.pdbx_strand_id
1 'polypeptide(L)'
;MLRIGICDDSAEARLGLRAMLERLLDKRAVECQIYEFSSGEGLLGWMEKHTGEIDLVFLDIEMGGLNGMEAAKALRERSDALQLVFVTGYTDFVFDGYAVGALGYVMKPPQPEQIGDVLTRALAAQFNEADKVFLCRNTDGLFRIPKKSIRYFYSDRR
;
A
#
# COMPACT_ATOMS: atom_id res chain seq x y z
N MET A 1 -12.39 1.91 -3.47
CA MET A 1 -11.99 1.46 -2.12
C MET A 1 -10.53 1.08 -2.09
N LEU A 2 -9.80 1.57 -1.11
CA LEU A 2 -8.39 1.25 -0.96
C LEU A 2 -8.25 0.02 -0.06
N ARG A 3 -7.54 -1.00 -0.53
CA ARG A 3 -7.38 -2.25 0.23
C ARG A 3 -5.94 -2.31 0.74
N ILE A 4 -5.82 -2.41 2.04
CA ILE A 4 -4.53 -2.25 2.71
C ILE A 4 -4.21 -3.49 3.54
N GLY A 5 -2.97 -3.95 3.46
CA GLY A 5 -2.47 -4.99 4.34
C GLY A 5 -1.53 -4.37 5.37
N ILE A 6 -1.58 -4.84 6.59
CA ILE A 6 -0.64 -4.46 7.64
C ILE A 6 0.00 -5.74 8.14
N CYS A 7 1.32 -5.82 8.05
CA CYS A 7 2.06 -7.00 8.46
C CYS A 7 3.09 -6.63 9.53
N ASP A 8 2.86 -7.10 10.75
CA ASP A 8 3.72 -6.82 11.90
C ASP A 8 3.41 -7.88 12.94
N ASP A 9 4.42 -8.44 13.57
CA ASP A 9 4.18 -9.48 14.56
C ASP A 9 3.67 -8.93 15.91
N SER A 10 3.69 -7.62 16.10
CA SER A 10 3.15 -6.99 17.29
C SER A 10 1.69 -6.61 17.07
N ALA A 11 0.79 -7.21 17.85
CA ALA A 11 -0.63 -6.88 17.75
C ALA A 11 -0.89 -5.41 18.10
N GLU A 12 -0.13 -4.88 19.06
CA GLU A 12 -0.28 -3.49 19.46
C GLU A 12 0.11 -2.55 18.32
N ALA A 13 1.20 -2.87 17.64
CA ALA A 13 1.63 -2.05 16.50
C ALA A 13 0.61 -2.09 15.36
N ARG A 14 0.05 -3.26 15.10
CA ARG A 14 -0.98 -3.39 14.07
C ARG A 14 -2.23 -2.57 14.42
N LEU A 15 -2.67 -2.66 15.66
CA LEU A 15 -3.87 -1.93 16.09
C LEU A 15 -3.64 -0.42 16.01
N GLY A 16 -2.47 0.04 16.42
CA GLY A 16 -2.16 1.46 16.38
C GLY A 16 -2.13 2.01 14.97
N LEU A 17 -1.49 1.27 14.07
CA LEU A 17 -1.39 1.70 12.68
C LEU A 17 -2.76 1.64 12.01
N ARG A 18 -3.52 0.59 12.29
CA ARG A 18 -4.86 0.48 11.73
C ARG A 18 -5.75 1.66 12.13
N ALA A 19 -5.73 2.01 13.42
CA ALA A 19 -6.54 3.12 13.90
C ALA A 19 -6.11 4.43 13.23
N MET A 20 -4.80 4.61 13.04
CA MET A 20 -4.28 5.80 12.40
C MET A 20 -4.72 5.87 10.94
N LEU A 21 -4.63 4.75 10.23
CA LEU A 21 -5.03 4.68 8.83
C LEU A 21 -6.52 4.94 8.67
N GLU A 22 -7.34 4.35 9.51
CA GLU A 22 -8.78 4.54 9.44
C GLU A 22 -9.15 6.00 9.64
N ARG A 23 -8.49 6.65 10.60
CA ARG A 23 -8.77 8.05 10.88
C ARG A 23 -8.33 8.95 9.73
N LEU A 24 -7.14 8.71 9.19
CA LEU A 24 -6.62 9.53 8.10
C LEU A 24 -7.43 9.36 6.81
N LEU A 25 -7.85 8.14 6.52
CA LEU A 25 -8.62 7.88 5.31
C LEU A 25 -10.05 8.39 5.46
N ASP A 26 -10.61 8.31 6.66
CA ASP A 26 -11.94 8.84 6.90
C ASP A 26 -11.97 10.36 6.66
N LYS A 27 -10.93 11.06 7.10
CA LYS A 27 -10.83 12.49 6.85
C LYS A 27 -10.77 12.83 5.38
N ARG A 28 -10.29 11.92 4.56
CA ARG A 28 -10.16 12.11 3.11
C ARG A 28 -11.35 11.55 2.36
N ALA A 29 -12.34 11.04 3.08
CA ALA A 29 -13.52 10.42 2.50
C ALA A 29 -13.17 9.26 1.57
N VAL A 30 -12.13 8.48 1.93
CA VAL A 30 -11.70 7.33 1.17
C VAL A 30 -12.13 6.06 1.90
N GLU A 31 -12.91 5.23 1.25
CA GLU A 31 -13.27 3.94 1.81
C GLU A 31 -12.07 3.02 1.79
N CYS A 32 -11.91 2.23 2.84
CA CYS A 32 -10.79 1.31 2.91
C CYS A 32 -11.21 -0.01 3.53
N GLN A 33 -10.43 -1.03 3.22
CA GLN A 33 -10.56 -2.32 3.87
C GLN A 33 -9.16 -2.71 4.31
N ILE A 34 -9.01 -3.11 5.58
CA ILE A 34 -7.70 -3.37 6.14
C ILE A 34 -7.60 -4.81 6.58
N TYR A 35 -6.55 -5.48 6.13
CA TYR A 35 -6.25 -6.85 6.49
C TYR A 35 -5.00 -6.87 7.36
N GLU A 36 -4.98 -7.67 8.40
CA GLU A 36 -3.84 -7.74 9.31
C GLU A 36 -3.18 -9.09 9.23
N PHE A 37 -1.85 -9.10 9.24
CA PHE A 37 -1.05 -10.31 9.19
C PHE A 37 0.01 -10.22 10.28
N SER A 38 0.24 -11.31 10.99
CA SER A 38 1.21 -11.35 12.08
C SER A 38 2.56 -11.92 11.67
N SER A 39 2.70 -12.33 10.42
CA SER A 39 3.96 -12.89 9.93
C SER A 39 4.08 -12.68 8.42
N GLY A 40 5.31 -12.71 7.94
CA GLY A 40 5.57 -12.64 6.51
C GLY A 40 5.02 -13.84 5.78
N GLU A 41 5.13 -15.02 6.40
CA GLU A 41 4.60 -16.23 5.81
C GLU A 41 3.07 -16.15 5.66
N GLY A 42 2.40 -15.61 6.67
CA GLY A 42 0.94 -15.44 6.61
C GLY A 42 0.53 -14.50 5.50
N LEU A 43 1.26 -13.39 5.35
CA LEU A 43 0.99 -12.42 4.30
C LEU A 43 1.18 -13.07 2.93
N LEU A 44 2.29 -13.74 2.71
CA LEU A 44 2.57 -14.34 1.41
C LEU A 44 1.56 -15.43 1.06
N GLY A 45 1.21 -16.25 2.04
CA GLY A 45 0.23 -17.31 1.82
C GLY A 45 -1.14 -16.77 1.44
N TRP A 46 -1.55 -15.68 2.10
CA TRP A 46 -2.83 -15.05 1.79
C TRP A 46 -2.81 -14.43 0.39
N MET A 47 -1.72 -13.72 0.08
CA MET A 47 -1.60 -13.04 -1.21
C MET A 47 -1.59 -14.01 -2.39
N GLU A 48 -1.08 -15.21 -2.16
CA GLU A 48 -1.06 -16.23 -3.19
C GLU A 48 -2.48 -16.61 -3.62
N LYS A 49 -3.40 -16.66 -2.65
CA LYS A 49 -4.77 -17.05 -2.90
C LYS A 49 -5.67 -15.87 -3.26
N HIS A 50 -5.20 -14.66 -3.04
CA HIS A 50 -6.01 -13.47 -3.24
C HIS A 50 -5.27 -12.46 -4.10
N THR A 51 -4.74 -12.91 -5.21
CA THR A 51 -3.94 -12.08 -6.11
C THR A 51 -4.71 -10.84 -6.54
N GLY A 52 -4.07 -9.69 -6.40
CA GLY A 52 -4.68 -8.44 -6.83
C GLY A 52 -5.71 -7.86 -5.87
N GLU A 53 -5.86 -8.45 -4.68
CA GLU A 53 -6.87 -7.97 -3.75
C GLU A 53 -6.37 -7.00 -2.70
N ILE A 54 -5.08 -6.70 -2.69
CA ILE A 54 -4.51 -5.67 -1.82
C ILE A 54 -3.75 -4.68 -2.68
N ASP A 55 -3.92 -3.40 -2.39
CA ASP A 55 -3.30 -2.33 -3.17
C ASP A 55 -2.04 -1.79 -2.51
N LEU A 56 -1.98 -1.81 -1.20
CA LEU A 56 -0.91 -1.19 -0.43
C LEU A 56 -0.63 -2.04 0.80
N VAL A 57 0.63 -2.34 1.07
CA VAL A 57 1.03 -3.12 2.23
C VAL A 57 1.98 -2.31 3.09
N PHE A 58 1.66 -2.20 4.37
CA PHE A 58 2.57 -1.66 5.38
C PHE A 58 3.25 -2.84 6.06
N LEU A 59 4.57 -2.85 6.06
CA LEU A 59 5.33 -4.03 6.39
C LEU A 59 6.44 -3.72 7.37
N ASP A 60 6.47 -4.42 8.49
CA ASP A 60 7.59 -4.32 9.41
C ASP A 60 8.69 -5.27 8.93
N ILE A 61 9.93 -4.90 9.14
CA ILE A 61 11.06 -5.73 8.73
C ILE A 61 11.37 -6.76 9.79
N GLU A 62 11.40 -6.33 11.06
CA GLU A 62 11.79 -7.23 12.13
C GLU A 62 10.61 -8.08 12.59
N MET A 63 10.53 -9.29 12.11
CA MET A 63 9.49 -10.24 12.51
C MET A 63 10.14 -11.60 12.69
N GLY A 64 9.55 -12.45 13.51
CA GLY A 64 10.04 -13.82 13.63
C GLY A 64 9.88 -14.56 12.33
N GLY A 65 10.82 -15.39 11.99
CA GLY A 65 10.78 -16.15 10.74
C GLY A 65 11.14 -15.27 9.55
N LEU A 66 10.34 -15.30 8.52
CA LEU A 66 10.58 -14.51 7.32
C LEU A 66 10.48 -13.04 7.65
N ASN A 67 11.53 -12.27 7.42
CA ASN A 67 11.48 -10.85 7.73
C ASN A 67 10.77 -10.06 6.63
N GLY A 68 10.46 -8.80 6.93
CA GLY A 68 9.69 -7.98 6.02
C GLY A 68 10.38 -7.70 4.70
N MET A 69 11.71 -7.62 4.70
CA MET A 69 12.42 -7.36 3.46
C MET A 69 12.34 -8.57 2.53
N GLU A 70 12.46 -9.77 3.11
CA GLU A 70 12.32 -10.99 2.33
C GLU A 70 10.90 -11.13 1.78
N ALA A 71 9.91 -10.78 2.61
CA ALA A 71 8.52 -10.81 2.16
C ALA A 71 8.28 -9.81 1.04
N ALA A 72 8.86 -8.62 1.14
CA ALA A 72 8.72 -7.58 0.12
C ALA A 72 9.32 -8.03 -1.20
N LYS A 73 10.48 -8.67 -1.17
CA LYS A 73 11.11 -9.18 -2.38
C LYS A 73 10.25 -10.23 -3.06
N ALA A 74 9.67 -11.13 -2.26
CA ALA A 74 8.81 -12.17 -2.79
C ALA A 74 7.54 -11.58 -3.41
N LEU A 75 6.96 -10.56 -2.76
CA LEU A 75 5.77 -9.90 -3.30
C LEU A 75 6.09 -9.17 -4.60
N ARG A 76 7.25 -8.53 -4.65
CA ARG A 76 7.64 -7.77 -5.84
C ARG A 76 7.90 -8.66 -7.04
N GLU A 77 8.32 -9.89 -6.81
CA GLU A 77 8.48 -10.84 -7.90
C GLU A 77 7.16 -11.18 -8.56
N ARG A 78 6.05 -11.05 -7.82
CA ARG A 78 4.75 -11.39 -8.34
C ARG A 78 4.00 -10.21 -8.91
N SER A 79 4.28 -9.00 -8.42
CA SER A 79 3.52 -7.83 -8.85
C SER A 79 4.34 -6.56 -8.70
N ASP A 80 4.48 -5.83 -9.81
CA ASP A 80 5.12 -4.53 -9.78
C ASP A 80 4.13 -3.46 -9.37
N ALA A 81 2.85 -3.73 -9.43
CA ALA A 81 1.82 -2.74 -9.15
C ALA A 81 1.52 -2.57 -7.67
N LEU A 82 1.84 -3.57 -6.85
CA LEU A 82 1.58 -3.51 -5.44
C LEU A 82 2.45 -2.44 -4.78
N GLN A 83 1.85 -1.59 -3.98
CA GLN A 83 2.61 -0.55 -3.29
C GLN A 83 3.04 -1.06 -1.93
N LEU A 84 4.31 -0.81 -1.60
CA LEU A 84 4.90 -1.29 -0.35
C LEU A 84 5.43 -0.12 0.46
N VAL A 85 5.15 -0.13 1.76
CA VAL A 85 5.67 0.87 2.70
C VAL A 85 6.23 0.11 3.89
N PHE A 86 7.46 0.39 4.26
CA PHE A 86 8.04 -0.21 5.45
C PHE A 86 7.77 0.68 6.66
N VAL A 87 7.31 0.07 7.76
CA VAL A 87 7.14 0.76 9.03
C VAL A 87 7.92 -0.05 10.05
N THR A 88 9.10 0.39 10.42
CA THR A 88 10.03 -0.43 11.17
C THR A 88 10.93 0.43 12.05
N GLY A 89 11.55 -0.20 13.05
CA GLY A 89 12.56 0.46 13.87
C GLY A 89 13.97 0.34 13.31
N TYR A 90 14.13 -0.37 12.17
CA TYR A 90 15.45 -0.59 11.59
C TYR A 90 15.72 0.34 10.45
N THR A 91 16.91 0.98 10.46
CA THR A 91 17.33 1.84 9.36
C THR A 91 18.24 1.12 8.37
N ASP A 92 18.73 -0.07 8.74
CA ASP A 92 19.78 -0.74 7.95
C ASP A 92 19.31 -1.19 6.57
N PHE A 93 17.99 -1.22 6.35
CA PHE A 93 17.45 -1.75 5.11
C PHE A 93 16.89 -0.68 4.18
N VAL A 94 17.22 0.59 4.41
CA VAL A 94 16.65 1.67 3.59
C VAL A 94 16.98 1.48 2.11
N PHE A 95 18.23 1.15 1.79
CA PHE A 95 18.63 0.96 0.40
C PHE A 95 17.96 -0.27 -0.21
N ASP A 96 17.77 -1.34 0.59
CA ASP A 96 17.07 -2.52 0.10
C ASP A 96 15.60 -2.19 -0.18
N GLY A 97 15.02 -1.29 0.63
CA GLY A 97 13.67 -0.81 0.40
C GLY A 97 13.53 -0.12 -0.95
N TYR A 98 14.51 0.70 -1.31
CA TYR A 98 14.51 1.34 -2.62
C TYR A 98 14.64 0.29 -3.72
N ALA A 99 15.41 -0.75 -3.49
CA ALA A 99 15.60 -1.79 -4.50
C ALA A 99 14.32 -2.54 -4.80
N VAL A 100 13.41 -2.68 -3.83
CA VAL A 100 12.12 -3.31 -4.10
C VAL A 100 11.06 -2.29 -4.51
N GLY A 101 11.45 -1.04 -4.71
CA GLY A 101 10.53 -0.02 -5.15
C GLY A 101 9.52 0.38 -4.08
N ALA A 102 9.95 0.44 -2.84
CA ALA A 102 9.06 0.85 -1.75
C ALA A 102 8.64 2.29 -1.93
N LEU A 103 7.38 2.55 -1.66
CA LEU A 103 6.84 3.90 -1.74
C LEU A 103 7.35 4.75 -0.58
N GLY A 104 7.61 4.14 0.56
CA GLY A 104 8.09 4.88 1.71
C GLY A 104 8.74 3.97 2.73
N TYR A 105 9.49 4.58 3.65
CA TYR A 105 10.17 3.89 4.72
C TYR A 105 9.96 4.74 5.97
N VAL A 106 9.08 4.30 6.84
CA VAL A 106 8.66 5.06 8.01
C VAL A 106 9.24 4.45 9.26
N MET A 107 9.90 5.27 10.07
CA MET A 107 10.48 4.79 11.31
C MET A 107 9.44 4.72 12.41
N LYS A 108 9.52 3.69 13.24
CA LYS A 108 8.65 3.57 14.42
C LYS A 108 9.12 4.51 15.51
N PRO A 109 8.24 5.14 16.27
CA PRO A 109 6.78 5.04 16.15
C PRO A 109 6.28 5.90 14.98
N PRO A 110 5.39 5.38 14.18
CA PRO A 110 4.92 6.13 13.02
C PRO A 110 4.11 7.35 13.44
N GLN A 111 4.33 8.46 12.77
CA GLN A 111 3.63 9.70 13.08
C GLN A 111 2.54 9.95 12.04
N PRO A 112 1.42 10.57 12.44
CA PRO A 112 0.33 10.80 11.47
C PRO A 112 0.75 11.56 10.24
N GLU A 113 1.68 12.51 10.37
CA GLU A 113 2.14 13.29 9.22
C GLU A 113 2.86 12.42 8.21
N GLN A 114 3.67 11.48 8.69
CA GLN A 114 4.42 10.59 7.83
C GLN A 114 3.49 9.62 7.11
N ILE A 115 2.55 9.04 7.84
CA ILE A 115 1.60 8.11 7.28
C ILE A 115 0.66 8.85 6.32
N GLY A 116 0.26 10.06 6.67
CA GLY A 116 -0.57 10.87 5.78
C GLY A 116 0.13 11.17 4.47
N ASP A 117 1.43 11.49 4.52
CA ASP A 117 2.20 11.76 3.32
C ASP A 117 2.30 10.52 2.43
N VAL A 118 2.53 9.36 3.03
CA VAL A 118 2.59 8.11 2.30
C VAL A 118 1.23 7.81 1.65
N LEU A 119 0.14 8.02 2.37
CA LEU A 119 -1.19 7.81 1.81
C LEU A 119 -1.46 8.74 0.62
N THR A 120 -1.03 9.98 0.73
CA THR A 120 -1.20 10.92 -0.37
C THR A 120 -0.48 10.41 -1.62
N ARG A 121 0.75 9.94 -1.45
CA ARG A 121 1.52 9.42 -2.59
C ARG A 121 0.93 8.12 -3.12
N ALA A 122 0.44 7.25 -2.24
CA ALA A 122 -0.16 6.00 -2.67
C ALA A 122 -1.43 6.23 -3.48
N LEU A 123 -2.26 7.14 -3.01
CA LEU A 123 -3.49 7.46 -3.71
C LEU A 123 -3.21 8.14 -5.05
N ALA A 124 -2.22 9.03 -5.08
CA ALA A 124 -1.85 9.70 -6.33
C ALA A 124 -1.32 8.71 -7.36
N ALA A 125 -0.49 7.76 -6.93
CA ALA A 125 0.05 6.77 -7.84
C ALA A 125 -1.04 5.87 -8.40
N GLN A 126 -1.99 5.46 -7.56
CA GLN A 126 -3.09 4.64 -7.99
C GLN A 126 -3.98 5.38 -8.98
N PHE A 127 -4.23 6.66 -8.72
CA PHE A 127 -5.04 7.48 -9.58
C PHE A 127 -4.34 7.71 -10.92
N ASN A 128 -3.04 7.95 -10.89
CA ASN A 128 -2.28 8.14 -12.14
C ASN A 128 -2.28 6.88 -12.99
N GLU A 129 -2.23 5.72 -12.37
CA GLU A 129 -2.28 4.48 -13.11
C GLU A 129 -3.63 4.29 -13.79
N ALA A 130 -4.70 4.60 -13.08
CA ALA A 130 -6.03 4.53 -13.66
C ALA A 130 -6.19 5.52 -14.81
N ASP A 131 -5.61 6.70 -14.65
CA ASP A 131 -5.65 7.73 -15.67
C ASP A 131 -4.93 7.27 -16.93
N LYS A 132 -3.78 6.63 -16.79
CA LYS A 132 -3.04 6.13 -17.94
C LYS A 132 -3.81 5.06 -18.68
N VAL A 133 -4.44 4.16 -17.95
CA VAL A 133 -5.22 3.12 -18.59
C VAL A 133 -6.38 3.73 -19.36
N PHE A 134 -7.03 4.72 -18.79
CA PHE A 134 -8.15 5.36 -19.44
C PHE A 134 -7.72 6.07 -20.70
N LEU A 135 -6.61 6.76 -20.67
CA LEU A 135 -6.09 7.43 -21.85
C LEU A 135 -5.76 6.44 -22.95
N CYS A 136 -5.21 5.32 -22.59
CA CYS A 136 -4.90 4.30 -23.59
C CYS A 136 -6.12 3.79 -24.30
N ARG A 137 -7.25 3.69 -23.62
CA ARG A 137 -8.47 3.24 -24.24
C ARG A 137 -9.03 4.24 -25.18
N ASN A 138 -8.63 5.51 -25.05
CA ASN A 138 -9.14 6.56 -25.89
C ASN A 138 -8.09 7.11 -26.81
N THR A 139 -7.20 6.28 -27.25
CA THR A 139 -6.12 6.73 -28.09
C THR A 139 -6.54 7.24 -29.42
N ASP A 140 -7.75 7.03 -29.83
CA ASP A 140 -8.19 7.54 -31.08
C ASP A 140 -8.30 9.01 -31.05
N GLY A 141 -7.82 9.63 -30.09
CA GLY A 141 -7.78 10.95 -30.14
C GLY A 141 -8.41 11.69 -29.12
N LEU A 142 -9.09 11.07 -28.31
CA LEU A 142 -9.74 11.74 -27.37
C LEU A 142 -9.19 11.77 -26.12
N PHE A 143 -8.15 11.67 -25.89
CA PHE A 143 -7.55 11.55 -24.75
C PHE A 143 -7.68 12.61 -23.75
N ARG A 144 -8.44 13.50 -23.83
CA ARG A 144 -8.58 14.50 -22.87
C ARG A 144 -9.69 14.37 -21.93
N ILE A 145 -10.12 13.22 -21.57
CA ILE A 145 -11.22 13.00 -20.66
C ILE A 145 -10.79 13.30 -19.26
N PRO A 146 -11.50 14.14 -18.52
CA PRO A 146 -11.11 14.49 -17.17
C PRO A 146 -11.20 13.32 -16.22
N LYS A 147 -10.32 13.27 -15.26
CA LYS A 147 -10.30 12.21 -14.30
C LYS A 147 -11.58 12.05 -13.55
N LYS A 148 -12.25 13.12 -13.22
CA LYS A 148 -13.47 13.01 -12.48
C LYS A 148 -14.53 12.32 -13.18
N SER A 149 -14.50 12.25 -14.47
CA SER A 149 -15.54 11.54 -15.18
C SER A 149 -15.30 10.07 -15.19
N ILE A 150 -14.15 9.64 -14.75
CA ILE A 150 -13.90 8.25 -14.70
C ILE A 150 -14.46 7.62 -13.51
N ARG A 151 -14.70 8.27 -12.47
CA ARG A 151 -15.02 7.76 -11.23
C ARG A 151 -16.15 7.50 -10.77
N TYR A 152 -16.09 7.34 -10.81
CA TYR A 152 -16.38 7.13 -10.47
C TYR A 152 -16.63 6.36 -10.29
N PHE A 153 -16.45 5.78 -10.31
CA PHE A 153 -16.16 4.95 -10.10
C PHE A 153 -15.40 4.63 -9.27
N TYR A 154 -15.00 4.99 -8.79
CA TYR A 154 -14.06 4.81 -7.98
C TYR A 154 -14.07 5.26 -7.11
N SER A 155 -14.51 5.41 -7.06
CA SER A 155 -14.41 5.82 -6.33
C SER A 155 -14.72 5.82 -5.89
N ASP A 156 -14.96 5.58 -6.30
CA ASP A 156 -14.92 5.59 -6.11
C ASP A 156 -14.65 5.16 -6.07
N ARG A 157 -14.25 4.71 -6.25
CA ARG A 157 -13.55 4.42 -6.38
C ARG A 157 -13.19 4.69 -6.13
N ARG A 158 -13.14 4.73 -6.13
CA ARG A 158 -12.53 5.11 -6.04
C ARG A 158 -12.41 5.23 -5.95
#